data_6039a4d8acd89a90e3f419232dbc8774
#
_entry.id   6039a4d8acd89a90e3f419232dbc8774
#
_cell.length_a   1.000
_cell.length_b   1.000
_cell.length_c   1.000
_cell.angle_alpha   90.00
_cell.angle_beta   90.00
_cell.angle_gamma   90.00
#
_symmetry.space_group_name_H-M   'P 1'
#
loop_
_entity.id
_entity.type
_entity.pdbx_description
1 polymer ?
#
loop_
_entity_poly.entity_id
_entity_poly.type
_entity_poly.pdbx_seq_one_letter_code
_entity_poly.pdbx_strand_id
1 'polypeptide(L)'
;LTRQTPVIAHAAYGHNSFFKGNYLFRTWTDADAIIDYMVFAKQYISDCEQRYGIEAVELLVDSCHALQNYGVDRYKRPTKISLAEEKERQEERERYLQSQVNDLWRTVPRREDVVSEEEVRRYPEEPQENLLYFIEKYSPLLQPWEREIVRIIRKISQYFYPQRQTQVMNEGWATFWHYTILYQLF
;
A
#
# COMPACT_ATOMS: atom_id res chain seq x y z
N LEU A 1 6.95 -17.12 -38.94
CA LEU A 1 7.33 -15.73 -38.69
C LEU A 1 6.10 -14.83 -38.58
N THR A 2 5.16 -14.85 -39.54
CA THR A 2 4.01 -13.93 -39.59
C THR A 2 3.06 -13.98 -38.39
N ARG A 3 2.90 -15.12 -37.70
CA ARG A 3 2.05 -15.26 -36.52
C ARG A 3 2.73 -14.82 -35.22
N GLN A 4 4.05 -14.81 -35.18
CA GLN A 4 4.82 -14.44 -33.99
C GLN A 4 5.07 -12.91 -33.91
N THR A 5 5.15 -12.25 -35.07
CA THR A 5 5.44 -10.81 -35.15
C THR A 5 4.42 -9.96 -34.35
N PRO A 6 3.08 -10.17 -34.47
CA PRO A 6 2.09 -9.44 -33.67
C PRO A 6 2.27 -9.66 -32.16
N VAL A 7 2.58 -10.91 -31.76
CA VAL A 7 2.78 -11.24 -30.34
C VAL A 7 4.04 -10.55 -29.80
N ILE A 8 5.13 -10.58 -30.56
CA ILE A 8 6.38 -9.89 -30.17
C ILE A 8 6.15 -8.38 -30.09
N ALA A 9 5.49 -7.79 -31.07
CA ALA A 9 5.21 -6.36 -31.08
C ALA A 9 4.36 -5.97 -29.88
N HIS A 10 3.30 -6.71 -29.59
CA HIS A 10 2.38 -6.43 -28.48
C HIS A 10 3.01 -6.71 -27.10
N ALA A 11 3.58 -7.89 -26.93
CA ALA A 11 4.09 -8.31 -25.62
C ALA A 11 5.48 -7.75 -25.31
N ALA A 12 6.45 -7.87 -26.23
CA ALA A 12 7.84 -7.49 -25.97
C ALA A 12 8.06 -5.96 -26.09
N TYR A 13 7.53 -5.34 -27.14
CA TYR A 13 7.66 -3.90 -27.34
C TYR A 13 6.58 -3.11 -26.61
N GLY A 14 5.36 -3.64 -26.49
CA GLY A 14 4.29 -3.03 -25.74
C GLY A 14 4.41 -3.25 -24.24
N HIS A 15 3.86 -4.32 -23.73
CA HIS A 15 3.74 -4.58 -22.29
C HIS A 15 5.09 -4.58 -21.55
N ASN A 16 6.09 -5.30 -22.05
CA ASN A 16 7.37 -5.38 -21.36
C ASN A 16 8.08 -4.02 -21.24
N SER A 17 8.02 -3.18 -22.30
CA SER A 17 8.61 -1.85 -22.25
C SER A 17 7.84 -0.93 -21.28
N PHE A 18 6.52 -1.06 -21.23
CA PHE A 18 5.68 -0.33 -20.27
C PHE A 18 6.06 -0.66 -18.83
N PHE A 19 6.14 -1.95 -18.50
CA PHE A 19 6.50 -2.39 -17.14
C PHE A 19 7.90 -1.93 -16.73
N LYS A 20 8.88 -2.02 -17.65
CA LYS A 20 10.25 -1.58 -17.38
C LYS A 20 10.39 -0.06 -17.26
N GLY A 21 9.61 0.69 -18.03
CA GLY A 21 9.64 2.14 -18.07
C GLY A 21 8.88 2.83 -16.96
N ASN A 22 7.87 2.19 -16.39
CA ASN A 22 6.99 2.79 -15.40
C ASN A 22 7.59 2.71 -13.98
N TYR A 23 7.80 3.87 -13.34
CA TYR A 23 8.37 3.96 -11.99
C TYR A 23 7.52 3.30 -10.90
N LEU A 24 6.19 3.23 -11.08
CA LEU A 24 5.29 2.60 -10.11
C LEU A 24 5.62 1.12 -9.93
N PHE A 25 5.95 0.42 -11.01
CA PHE A 25 6.35 -0.99 -10.92
C PHE A 25 7.66 -1.16 -10.18
N ARG A 26 8.64 -0.29 -10.40
CA ARG A 26 9.93 -0.33 -9.68
C ARG A 26 9.77 -0.03 -8.18
N THR A 27 8.75 0.74 -7.83
CA THR A 27 8.52 1.15 -6.44
C THR A 27 7.77 0.09 -5.64
N TRP A 28 6.79 -0.58 -6.27
CA TRP A 28 5.80 -1.41 -5.57
C TRP A 28 5.87 -2.89 -5.91
N THR A 29 6.62 -3.29 -6.94
CA THR A 29 6.63 -4.67 -7.40
C THR A 29 8.03 -5.27 -7.41
N ASP A 30 8.12 -6.50 -6.88
CA ASP A 30 9.24 -7.40 -7.01
C ASP A 30 8.72 -8.72 -7.59
N ALA A 31 9.03 -8.97 -8.86
CA ALA A 31 8.45 -10.09 -9.58
C ALA A 31 8.94 -11.45 -9.06
N ASP A 32 10.18 -11.53 -8.59
CA ASP A 32 10.75 -12.78 -8.09
C ASP A 32 10.17 -13.11 -6.71
N ALA A 33 10.13 -12.12 -5.83
CA ALA A 33 9.59 -12.30 -4.48
C ALA A 33 8.10 -12.62 -4.45
N ILE A 34 7.30 -12.13 -5.42
CA ILE A 34 5.85 -12.38 -5.43
C ILE A 34 5.51 -13.82 -5.79
N ILE A 35 6.28 -14.46 -6.67
CA ILE A 35 6.02 -15.85 -7.08
C ILE A 35 6.15 -16.77 -5.86
N ASP A 36 7.25 -16.66 -5.13
CA ASP A 36 7.48 -17.44 -3.91
C ASP A 36 6.42 -17.14 -2.84
N TYR A 37 6.04 -15.87 -2.72
CA TYR A 37 4.99 -15.46 -1.80
C TYR A 37 3.62 -16.02 -2.16
N MET A 38 3.26 -16.11 -3.45
CA MET A 38 2.01 -16.71 -3.90
C MET A 38 1.97 -18.22 -3.66
N VAL A 39 3.10 -18.92 -3.81
CA VAL A 39 3.21 -20.34 -3.46
C VAL A 39 2.96 -20.54 -1.97
N PHE A 40 3.61 -19.74 -1.12
CA PHE A 40 3.36 -19.74 0.33
C PHE A 40 1.88 -19.45 0.65
N ALA A 41 1.31 -18.40 0.04
CA ALA A 41 -0.07 -17.99 0.28
C ALA A 41 -1.07 -19.11 -0.06
N LYS A 42 -0.89 -19.76 -1.21
CA LYS A 42 -1.72 -20.91 -1.62
C LYS A 42 -1.65 -22.04 -0.60
N GLN A 43 -0.46 -22.41 -0.17
CA GLN A 43 -0.28 -23.48 0.82
C GLN A 43 -0.93 -23.12 2.15
N TYR A 44 -0.69 -21.90 2.63
CA TYR A 44 -1.26 -21.42 3.90
C TYR A 44 -2.79 -21.42 3.90
N ILE A 45 -3.41 -20.90 2.81
CA ILE A 45 -4.87 -20.89 2.67
C ILE A 45 -5.40 -22.32 2.67
N SER A 46 -4.80 -23.25 1.90
CA SER A 46 -5.22 -24.65 1.87
C SER A 46 -5.11 -25.34 3.24
N ASP A 47 -4.05 -25.05 4.00
CA ASP A 47 -3.89 -25.55 5.37
C ASP A 47 -4.98 -24.98 6.33
N CYS A 48 -5.36 -23.71 6.13
CA CYS A 48 -6.46 -23.11 6.88
C CYS A 48 -7.81 -23.71 6.53
N GLU A 49 -8.10 -23.99 5.24
CA GLU A 49 -9.31 -24.66 4.78
C GLU A 49 -9.48 -26.02 5.41
N GLN A 50 -8.39 -26.78 5.52
CA GLN A 50 -8.40 -28.11 6.17
C GLN A 50 -8.64 -28.02 7.67
N ARG A 51 -8.16 -26.99 8.35
CA ARG A 51 -8.24 -26.86 9.81
C ARG A 51 -9.51 -26.20 10.29
N TYR A 52 -9.96 -25.17 9.61
CA TYR A 52 -11.05 -24.28 10.06
C TYR A 52 -12.31 -24.40 9.19
N GLY A 53 -12.24 -25.13 8.08
CA GLY A 53 -13.33 -25.32 7.12
C GLY A 53 -13.28 -24.31 5.97
N ILE A 54 -13.70 -24.79 4.80
CA ILE A 54 -13.66 -24.02 3.55
C ILE A 54 -14.54 -22.76 3.65
N GLU A 55 -15.77 -22.90 4.14
CA GLU A 55 -16.73 -21.80 4.22
C GLU A 55 -16.21 -20.61 5.06
N ALA A 56 -15.55 -20.88 6.18
CA ALA A 56 -15.01 -19.84 7.05
C ALA A 56 -13.85 -19.08 6.38
N VAL A 57 -12.98 -19.80 5.66
CA VAL A 57 -11.87 -19.22 4.93
C VAL A 57 -12.35 -18.41 3.72
N GLU A 58 -13.27 -18.95 2.94
CA GLU A 58 -13.85 -18.26 1.77
C GLU A 58 -14.56 -16.97 2.18
N LEU A 59 -15.37 -17.00 3.24
CA LEU A 59 -16.05 -15.80 3.75
C LEU A 59 -15.06 -14.69 4.12
N LEU A 60 -13.94 -15.05 4.77
CA LEU A 60 -12.89 -14.10 5.12
C LEU A 60 -12.17 -13.56 3.90
N VAL A 61 -11.81 -14.44 2.95
CA VAL A 61 -11.14 -14.08 1.70
C VAL A 61 -12.01 -13.12 0.88
N ASP A 62 -13.31 -13.42 0.73
CA ASP A 62 -14.27 -12.59 0.01
C ASP A 62 -14.44 -11.22 0.67
N SER A 63 -14.53 -11.19 2.00
CA SER A 63 -14.59 -9.95 2.76
C SER A 63 -13.36 -9.07 2.54
N CYS A 64 -12.18 -9.68 2.53
CA CYS A 64 -10.93 -8.97 2.24
C CYS A 64 -10.86 -8.49 0.79
N HIS A 65 -11.33 -9.27 -0.18
CA HIS A 65 -11.40 -8.87 -1.58
C HIS A 65 -12.37 -7.70 -1.80
N ALA A 66 -13.49 -7.66 -1.10
CA ALA A 66 -14.39 -6.51 -1.13
C ALA A 66 -13.71 -5.20 -0.68
N LEU A 67 -12.75 -5.30 0.26
CA LEU A 67 -12.00 -4.17 0.80
C LEU A 67 -10.67 -3.91 0.10
N GLN A 68 -10.25 -4.74 -0.86
CA GLN A 68 -8.90 -4.69 -1.45
C GLN A 68 -8.54 -3.33 -2.08
N ASN A 69 -9.52 -2.58 -2.60
CA ASN A 69 -9.28 -1.26 -3.19
C ASN A 69 -8.88 -0.20 -2.15
N TYR A 70 -9.24 -0.43 -0.89
CA TYR A 70 -8.92 0.40 0.27
C TYR A 70 -7.81 -0.23 1.13
N GLY A 71 -7.33 -1.41 0.73
CA GLY A 71 -6.31 -2.19 1.42
C GLY A 71 -4.90 -2.00 0.87
N VAL A 72 -4.64 -0.90 0.18
CA VAL A 72 -3.34 -0.61 -0.46
C VAL A 72 -2.82 0.76 -0.05
N ASP A 73 -1.50 0.85 0.06
CA ASP A 73 -0.81 2.13 0.23
C ASP A 73 -0.66 2.79 -1.14
N ARG A 74 -1.30 3.93 -1.34
CA ARG A 74 -1.28 4.67 -2.62
C ARG A 74 0.03 5.42 -2.82
N TYR A 75 0.69 5.80 -1.73
CA TYR A 75 1.92 6.57 -1.74
C TYR A 75 2.96 5.89 -0.86
N LYS A 76 4.22 5.89 -1.32
CA LYS A 76 5.33 5.45 -0.48
C LYS A 76 5.61 6.54 0.54
N ARG A 77 5.12 6.35 1.75
CA ARG A 77 5.40 7.28 2.85
C ARG A 77 6.82 7.06 3.37
N PRO A 78 7.51 8.12 3.78
CA PRO A 78 8.75 7.97 4.54
C PRO A 78 8.48 7.14 5.80
N THR A 79 9.50 6.47 6.29
CA THR A 79 9.43 5.67 7.52
C THR A 79 8.82 6.52 8.63
N LYS A 80 7.80 6.01 9.31
CA LYS A 80 7.19 6.73 10.44
C LYS A 80 8.28 7.05 11.45
N ILE A 81 8.34 8.31 11.82
CA ILE A 81 9.21 8.80 12.87
C ILE A 81 8.72 8.16 14.19
N SER A 82 9.62 7.78 15.07
CA SER A 82 9.22 7.25 16.38
C SER A 82 8.48 8.33 17.18
N LEU A 83 7.55 7.90 18.07
CA LEU A 83 6.82 8.85 18.93
C LEU A 83 7.76 9.75 19.76
N ALA A 84 8.95 9.23 20.12
CA ALA A 84 9.97 10.01 20.83
C ALA A 84 10.56 11.11 19.95
N GLU A 85 10.90 10.80 18.70
CA GLU A 85 11.43 11.77 17.74
C GLU A 85 10.38 12.82 17.34
N GLU A 86 9.11 12.43 17.28
CA GLU A 86 8.02 13.36 16.99
C GLU A 86 7.80 14.34 18.13
N LYS A 87 7.86 13.85 19.37
CA LYS A 87 7.80 14.68 20.56
C LYS A 87 8.98 15.66 20.63
N GLU A 88 10.19 15.21 20.35
CA GLU A 88 11.38 16.05 20.31
C GLU A 88 11.28 17.17 19.27
N ARG A 89 10.79 16.84 18.06
CA ARG A 89 10.53 17.84 17.01
C ARG A 89 9.44 18.83 17.39
N GLN A 90 8.43 18.40 18.10
CA GLN A 90 7.39 19.29 18.60
C GLN A 90 7.94 20.24 19.63
N GLU A 91 8.74 19.77 20.59
CA GLU A 91 9.42 20.59 21.60
C GLU A 91 10.43 21.56 20.96
N GLU A 92 11.15 21.15 19.91
CA GLU A 92 12.03 22.04 19.14
C GLU A 92 11.24 23.14 18.42
N ARG A 93 10.12 22.77 17.79
CA ARG A 93 9.23 23.73 17.13
C ARG A 93 8.65 24.74 18.12
N GLU A 94 8.21 24.29 19.28
CA GLU A 94 7.70 25.16 20.32
C GLU A 94 8.79 26.08 20.86
N ARG A 95 9.99 25.58 21.12
CA ARG A 95 11.16 26.40 21.51
C ARG A 95 11.50 27.44 20.45
N TYR A 96 11.47 27.04 19.16
CA TYR A 96 11.70 27.97 18.07
C TYR A 96 10.62 29.06 18.02
N LEU A 97 9.35 28.70 18.10
CA LEU A 97 8.25 29.67 18.12
C LEU A 97 8.32 30.60 19.33
N GLN A 98 8.68 30.08 20.49
CA GLN A 98 8.89 30.89 21.70
C GLN A 98 10.09 31.86 21.56
N SER A 99 11.15 31.48 20.84
CA SER A 99 12.29 32.35 20.57
C SER A 99 11.96 33.51 19.62
N GLN A 100 10.93 33.34 18.78
CA GLN A 100 10.47 34.40 17.86
C GLN A 100 9.51 35.38 18.51
N VAL A 101 8.97 35.05 19.70
CA VAL A 101 8.05 35.92 20.42
C VAL A 101 8.86 37.00 21.17
N ASN A 102 8.53 38.26 20.92
CA ASN A 102 9.17 39.41 21.58
C ASN A 102 9.00 39.32 23.10
N ASP A 103 10.05 39.65 23.88
CA ASP A 103 10.08 39.55 25.34
C ASP A 103 8.91 40.25 26.05
N LEU A 104 8.36 41.29 25.44
CA LEU A 104 7.17 42.02 25.94
C LEU A 104 5.92 41.11 26.04
N TRP A 105 5.80 40.09 25.21
CA TRP A 105 4.63 39.17 25.20
C TRP A 105 4.83 37.94 26.06
N ARG A 106 6.04 37.71 26.58
CA ARG A 106 6.34 36.60 27.50
C ARG A 106 5.72 36.79 28.89
N THR A 107 5.36 38.02 29.24
CA THR A 107 4.76 38.36 30.55
C THR A 107 3.28 38.17 30.62
N VAL A 108 2.59 37.86 29.50
CA VAL A 108 1.18 37.57 29.49
C VAL A 108 0.98 36.10 29.92
N PRO A 109 0.30 35.85 31.04
CA PRO A 109 0.05 34.47 31.47
C PRO A 109 -0.73 33.74 30.39
N ARG A 110 -0.09 32.72 29.80
CA ARG A 110 -0.76 31.78 28.90
C ARG A 110 -1.81 31.05 29.75
N ARG A 111 -3.06 31.03 29.31
CA ARG A 111 -4.00 30.07 29.84
C ARG A 111 -3.37 28.70 29.58
N GLU A 112 -2.89 28.07 30.62
CA GLU A 112 -2.59 26.64 30.59
C GLU A 112 -3.92 25.98 30.37
N ASP A 113 -4.22 25.68 29.11
CA ASP A 113 -5.20 24.65 28.79
C ASP A 113 -4.58 23.38 29.37
N VAL A 114 -5.08 22.99 30.53
CA VAL A 114 -4.75 21.71 31.17
C VAL A 114 -5.29 20.64 30.23
N VAL A 115 -4.50 20.33 29.22
CA VAL A 115 -4.72 19.16 28.38
C VAL A 115 -4.46 17.98 29.31
N SER A 116 -5.50 17.33 29.76
CA SER A 116 -5.39 16.17 30.62
C SER A 116 -4.51 15.12 29.93
N GLU A 117 -3.67 14.41 30.69
CA GLU A 117 -2.84 13.31 30.16
C GLU A 117 -3.65 12.25 29.40
N GLU A 118 -4.95 12.15 29.66
CA GLU A 118 -5.88 11.31 28.93
C GLU A 118 -6.22 11.83 27.54
N GLU A 119 -6.21 13.15 27.30
CA GLU A 119 -6.42 13.74 25.98
C GLU A 119 -5.19 13.55 25.07
N VAL A 120 -3.98 13.58 25.63
CA VAL A 120 -2.73 13.27 24.90
C VAL A 120 -2.71 11.83 24.41
N ARG A 121 -3.36 10.89 25.11
CA ARG A 121 -3.50 9.49 24.68
C ARG A 121 -4.56 9.26 23.61
N ARG A 122 -5.42 10.24 23.37
CA ARG A 122 -6.53 10.17 22.38
C ARG A 122 -6.21 10.82 21.04
N TYR A 123 -5.00 11.32 20.83
CA TYR A 123 -4.60 11.71 19.49
C TYR A 123 -4.57 10.45 18.63
N PRO A 124 -5.51 10.33 17.66
CA PRO A 124 -5.42 9.23 16.73
C PRO A 124 -4.10 9.39 15.99
N GLU A 125 -3.30 8.34 15.96
CA GLU A 125 -2.27 8.22 14.93
C GLU A 125 -2.91 8.64 13.60
N GLU A 126 -2.15 9.30 12.72
CA GLU A 126 -2.64 9.70 11.40
C GLU A 126 -3.54 8.61 10.80
N PRO A 127 -4.73 8.96 10.27
CA PRO A 127 -5.67 7.97 9.79
C PRO A 127 -4.98 7.08 8.77
N GLN A 128 -5.04 5.78 8.99
CA GLN A 128 -4.47 4.80 8.07
C GLN A 128 -5.37 4.71 6.84
N GLU A 129 -4.84 5.11 5.69
CA GLU A 129 -5.58 4.95 4.42
C GLU A 129 -5.78 3.49 4.05
N ASN A 130 -4.90 2.60 4.54
CA ASN A 130 -4.94 1.18 4.27
C ASN A 130 -5.81 0.47 5.30
N LEU A 131 -7.08 0.22 4.95
CA LEU A 131 -8.05 -0.43 5.83
C LEU A 131 -7.65 -1.86 6.19
N LEU A 132 -7.12 -2.63 5.24
CA LEU A 132 -6.69 -4.00 5.55
C LEU A 132 -5.50 -4.01 6.51
N TYR A 133 -4.59 -3.04 6.40
CA TYR A 133 -3.51 -2.88 7.37
C TYR A 133 -4.05 -2.53 8.76
N PHE A 134 -5.00 -1.61 8.84
CA PHE A 134 -5.64 -1.25 10.09
C PHE A 134 -6.33 -2.45 10.74
N ILE A 135 -7.13 -3.20 9.98
CA ILE A 135 -7.82 -4.40 10.45
C ILE A 135 -6.81 -5.46 10.90
N GLU A 136 -5.74 -5.72 10.11
CA GLU A 136 -4.66 -6.65 10.46
C GLU A 136 -4.03 -6.32 11.82
N LYS A 137 -3.79 -5.04 12.10
CA LYS A 137 -3.04 -4.61 13.29
C LYS A 137 -3.92 -4.43 14.53
N TYR A 138 -5.09 -3.86 14.36
CA TYR A 138 -5.88 -3.34 15.49
C TYR A 138 -7.17 -4.10 15.76
N SER A 139 -7.62 -5.01 14.89
CA SER A 139 -8.84 -5.77 15.15
C SER A 139 -8.68 -6.71 16.36
N PRO A 140 -9.51 -6.56 17.40
CA PRO A 140 -9.49 -7.45 18.55
C PRO A 140 -10.18 -8.81 18.30
N LEU A 141 -10.97 -8.91 17.22
CA LEU A 141 -11.79 -10.08 16.92
C LEU A 141 -11.08 -11.13 16.08
N LEU A 142 -10.07 -10.72 15.29
CA LEU A 142 -9.37 -11.64 14.38
C LEU A 142 -8.50 -12.64 15.13
N GLN A 143 -8.70 -13.91 14.82
CA GLN A 143 -7.82 -15.00 15.22
C GLN A 143 -6.45 -14.86 14.52
N PRO A 144 -5.38 -15.48 15.05
CA PRO A 144 -4.05 -15.40 14.43
C PRO A 144 -4.01 -15.86 12.96
N TRP A 145 -4.74 -16.92 12.61
CA TRP A 145 -4.81 -17.42 11.23
C TRP A 145 -5.57 -16.50 10.29
N GLU A 146 -6.66 -15.89 10.76
CA GLU A 146 -7.42 -14.90 10.00
C GLU A 146 -6.58 -13.66 9.71
N ARG A 147 -5.83 -13.21 10.70
CA ARG A 147 -4.92 -12.07 10.57
C ARG A 147 -3.84 -12.30 9.52
N GLU A 148 -3.34 -13.53 9.40
CA GLU A 148 -2.38 -13.88 8.35
C GLU A 148 -3.02 -13.90 6.97
N ILE A 149 -4.26 -14.40 6.82
CA ILE A 149 -5.01 -14.32 5.54
C ILE A 149 -5.23 -12.85 5.13
N VAL A 150 -5.65 -11.98 6.04
CA VAL A 150 -5.77 -10.53 5.77
C VAL A 150 -4.45 -9.94 5.29
N ARG A 151 -3.32 -10.32 5.92
CA ARG A 151 -1.98 -9.90 5.51
C ARG A 151 -1.63 -10.38 4.12
N ILE A 152 -1.93 -11.64 3.79
CA ILE A 152 -1.68 -12.23 2.47
C ILE A 152 -2.42 -11.43 1.40
N ILE A 153 -3.72 -11.22 1.57
CA ILE A 153 -4.53 -10.50 0.58
C ILE A 153 -4.07 -9.05 0.44
N ARG A 154 -3.74 -8.38 1.54
CA ARG A 154 -3.19 -7.03 1.51
C ARG A 154 -1.89 -6.94 0.71
N LYS A 155 -0.94 -7.85 0.92
CA LYS A 155 0.33 -7.87 0.19
C LYS A 155 0.14 -8.15 -1.31
N ILE A 156 -0.71 -9.10 -1.65
CA ILE A 156 -1.04 -9.42 -3.05
C ILE A 156 -1.74 -8.21 -3.70
N SER A 157 -2.69 -7.58 -3.01
CA SER A 157 -3.38 -6.39 -3.50
C SER A 157 -2.43 -5.22 -3.74
N GLN A 158 -1.45 -5.01 -2.85
CA GLN A 158 -0.41 -4.00 -3.00
C GLN A 158 0.47 -4.26 -4.24
N TYR A 159 0.83 -5.53 -4.48
CA TYR A 159 1.61 -5.90 -5.65
C TYR A 159 0.87 -5.59 -6.96
N PHE A 160 -0.42 -5.93 -7.03
CA PHE A 160 -1.24 -5.72 -8.24
C PHE A 160 -1.79 -4.29 -8.38
N TYR A 161 -1.61 -3.43 -7.38
CA TYR A 161 -2.11 -2.07 -7.41
C TYR A 161 -1.61 -1.24 -8.60
N PRO A 162 -0.31 -1.18 -8.93
CA PRO A 162 0.18 -0.44 -10.09
C PRO A 162 -0.40 -0.94 -11.41
N GLN A 163 -0.55 -2.27 -11.56
CA GLN A 163 -1.13 -2.87 -12.77
C GLN A 163 -2.57 -2.43 -12.97
N ARG A 164 -3.37 -2.46 -11.90
CA ARG A 164 -4.77 -2.01 -11.94
C ARG A 164 -4.89 -0.52 -12.27
N GLN A 165 -4.06 0.32 -11.67
CA GLN A 165 -4.09 1.77 -11.89
C GLN A 165 -3.65 2.17 -13.30
N THR A 166 -2.80 1.39 -13.94
CA THR A 166 -2.21 1.71 -15.25
C THR A 166 -2.71 0.81 -16.38
N GLN A 167 -3.73 -0.01 -16.16
CA GLN A 167 -4.20 -0.99 -17.13
C GLN A 167 -4.52 -0.37 -18.49
N VAL A 168 -5.31 0.70 -18.51
CA VAL A 168 -5.69 1.39 -19.77
C VAL A 168 -4.47 1.95 -20.50
N MET A 169 -3.53 2.54 -19.76
CA MET A 169 -2.28 3.06 -20.36
C MET A 169 -1.41 1.93 -20.91
N ASN A 170 -1.33 0.82 -20.20
CA ASN A 170 -0.56 -0.34 -20.60
C ASN A 170 -1.11 -0.95 -21.90
N GLU A 171 -2.42 -1.13 -22.00
CA GLU A 171 -3.09 -1.61 -23.22
C GLU A 171 -2.96 -0.61 -24.38
N GLY A 172 -3.12 0.67 -24.12
CA GLY A 172 -2.93 1.73 -25.11
C GLY A 172 -1.50 1.77 -25.66
N TRP A 173 -0.50 1.63 -24.79
CA TRP A 173 0.90 1.56 -25.17
C TRP A 173 1.21 0.30 -26.01
N ALA A 174 0.69 -0.85 -25.62
CA ALA A 174 0.84 -2.09 -26.36
C ALA A 174 0.19 -2.01 -27.76
N THR A 175 -0.99 -1.41 -27.85
CA THR A 175 -1.71 -1.18 -29.11
C THR A 175 -0.93 -0.22 -30.02
N PHE A 176 -0.36 0.87 -29.47
CA PHE A 176 0.47 1.81 -30.22
C PHE A 176 1.67 1.11 -30.86
N TRP A 177 2.42 0.32 -30.10
CA TRP A 177 3.58 -0.40 -30.65
C TRP A 177 3.18 -1.50 -31.62
N HIS A 178 2.08 -2.21 -31.35
CA HIS A 178 1.54 -3.18 -32.27
C HIS A 178 1.23 -2.54 -33.63
N TYR A 179 0.50 -1.42 -33.66
CA TYR A 179 0.18 -0.70 -34.87
C TYR A 179 1.45 -0.15 -35.56
N THR A 180 2.33 0.49 -34.83
CA THR A 180 3.55 1.10 -35.40
C THR A 180 4.44 0.05 -36.08
N ILE A 181 4.67 -1.08 -35.41
CA ILE A 181 5.56 -2.12 -35.93
C ILE A 181 4.94 -2.81 -37.15
N LEU A 182 3.65 -3.15 -37.10
CA LEU A 182 3.02 -3.93 -38.17
C LEU A 182 2.62 -3.09 -39.40
N TYR A 183 2.32 -1.82 -39.23
CA TYR A 183 1.77 -0.99 -40.33
C TYR A 183 2.68 0.13 -40.79
N GLN A 184 3.70 0.48 -40.03
CA GLN A 184 4.62 1.53 -40.40
C GLN A 184 6.05 1.02 -40.72
N LEU A 185 6.46 -0.11 -40.14
CA LEU A 185 7.79 -0.67 -40.35
C LEU A 185 7.83 -1.88 -41.27
N PHE A 186 6.67 -2.52 -41.54
CA PHE A 186 6.50 -3.61 -42.47
C PHE A 186 5.39 -3.28 -43.49
#